data_cafe05bc53290424ac5f7e9811811aac
#
_entry.id   cafe05bc53290424ac5f7e9811811aac
#
_cell.length_a   1.000
_cell.length_b   1.000
_cell.length_c   1.000
_cell.angle_alpha   90.00
_cell.angle_beta   90.00
_cell.angle_gamma   90.00
#
_symmetry.space_group_name_H-M   'P 1'
#
loop_
_entity.id
_entity.type
_entity.pdbx_description
1 polymer ?
#
loop_
_entity_poly.entity_id
_entity_poly.type
_entity_poly.pdbx_seq_one_letter_code
_entity_poly.pdbx_strand_id
1 'polypeptide(L)'
;MTPATTANNNANVLTLNVNSDLEIKYFKPEELTKAIEYQDGEEYIIVRANEHFNVDCFGENDFIPIFKKVTPYRAPLNSKYRPNPVTLRRMVKLLLNNEVTAGICLQGESGSGKTELALYISHMLNWPITIKQINNELSIDDLEGMRTLENGNTRYVYSDLVQGYRDGHIIFLDEIDKINPDTAAKLHMPLERKPWATGKEGGELIYANRYTRFIGTANTNMSGEDMRFASSQSQDSAFIKRFLILPMIRPDEQAMYCAAEAHFPDLKPSCLRMFAKVAFELNNLKDDELVMDIRELISWISTSKVLDEEISVGFKIAFTSKLSSEACSKAEILLEQLFPEEVSRSISQL
;
A
#
# COMPACT_ATOMS: atom_id res chain seq x y z
N MET A 1 -60.18 -8.73 -21.36
CA MET A 1 -59.25 -9.74 -20.80
C MET A 1 -57.88 -9.48 -21.41
N THR A 2 -57.10 -8.71 -20.74
CA THR A 2 -55.72 -8.39 -21.13
C THR A 2 -54.79 -9.29 -20.29
N PRO A 3 -53.81 -9.97 -20.88
CA PRO A 3 -52.89 -10.78 -20.12
C PRO A 3 -51.82 -9.88 -19.46
N ALA A 4 -51.63 -10.11 -18.18
CA ALA A 4 -50.60 -9.50 -17.39
C ALA A 4 -49.22 -9.92 -17.91
N THR A 5 -48.40 -8.94 -18.26
CA THR A 5 -46.98 -9.08 -18.53
C THR A 5 -46.24 -9.31 -17.21
N THR A 6 -45.87 -10.53 -16.94
CA THR A 6 -44.93 -10.87 -15.89
C THR A 6 -43.54 -10.31 -16.29
N ALA A 7 -43.15 -9.24 -15.64
CA ALA A 7 -41.77 -8.77 -15.72
C ALA A 7 -40.86 -9.81 -15.07
N ASN A 8 -40.10 -10.52 -15.91
CA ASN A 8 -38.96 -11.32 -15.48
C ASN A 8 -37.88 -10.40 -14.90
N ASN A 9 -37.90 -10.21 -13.61
CA ASN A 9 -36.74 -9.67 -12.87
C ASN A 9 -35.67 -10.75 -12.79
N ASN A 10 -35.01 -11.04 -13.92
CA ASN A 10 -33.70 -11.62 -13.89
C ASN A 10 -32.73 -10.50 -13.46
N ALA A 11 -32.62 -10.30 -12.16
CA ALA A 11 -31.50 -9.61 -11.59
C ALA A 11 -30.25 -10.40 -12.00
N ASN A 12 -29.54 -9.91 -13.00
CA ASN A 12 -28.26 -10.45 -13.41
C ASN A 12 -27.35 -10.51 -12.17
N VAL A 13 -27.16 -11.72 -11.67
CA VAL A 13 -26.07 -12.02 -10.75
C VAL A 13 -24.82 -11.72 -11.56
N LEU A 14 -24.22 -10.57 -11.36
CA LEU A 14 -22.88 -10.24 -11.87
C LEU A 14 -21.91 -11.17 -11.19
N THR A 15 -21.78 -12.41 -11.72
CA THR A 15 -20.68 -13.31 -11.39
C THR A 15 -19.45 -12.75 -12.07
N LEU A 16 -18.64 -12.06 -11.31
CA LEU A 16 -17.40 -11.50 -11.81
C LEU A 16 -16.37 -12.62 -11.88
N ASN A 17 -16.33 -13.28 -13.04
CA ASN A 17 -15.33 -14.32 -13.32
C ASN A 17 -13.96 -13.68 -13.48
N VAL A 18 -13.11 -13.94 -12.53
CA VAL A 18 -11.70 -13.59 -12.60
C VAL A 18 -10.90 -14.88 -12.74
N ASN A 19 -10.55 -15.22 -13.97
CA ASN A 19 -9.84 -16.44 -14.35
C ASN A 19 -10.42 -17.74 -13.76
N SER A 20 -10.54 -18.75 -14.58
CA SER A 20 -11.25 -20.01 -14.45
C SER A 20 -11.09 -20.82 -13.15
N ASP A 21 -10.28 -20.40 -12.19
CA ASP A 21 -10.00 -21.18 -10.98
C ASP A 21 -10.27 -20.43 -9.65
N LEU A 22 -10.77 -19.19 -9.70
CA LEU A 22 -11.16 -18.43 -8.50
C LEU A 22 -12.45 -17.66 -8.82
N GLU A 23 -13.61 -18.25 -8.55
CA GLU A 23 -14.86 -17.49 -8.40
C GLU A 23 -14.70 -16.50 -7.26
N ILE A 24 -14.33 -15.27 -7.59
CA ILE A 24 -14.40 -14.21 -6.61
C ILE A 24 -15.85 -13.78 -6.53
N LYS A 25 -16.52 -14.23 -5.51
CA LYS A 25 -17.86 -13.74 -5.15
C LYS A 25 -17.70 -12.33 -4.61
N TYR A 26 -17.63 -11.37 -5.49
CA TYR A 26 -17.90 -10.00 -5.11
C TYR A 26 -19.35 -9.90 -4.65
N PHE A 27 -19.61 -8.98 -3.75
CA PHE A 27 -20.91 -8.77 -3.11
C PHE A 27 -22.08 -9.06 -4.05
N LYS A 28 -22.96 -9.94 -3.65
CA LYS A 28 -24.26 -10.02 -4.31
C LYS A 28 -24.94 -8.66 -4.19
N PRO A 29 -25.74 -8.22 -5.18
CA PRO A 29 -26.48 -6.95 -5.08
C PRO A 29 -27.24 -6.77 -3.77
N GLU A 30 -27.82 -7.84 -3.24
CA GLU A 30 -28.50 -7.86 -1.93
C GLU A 30 -27.53 -7.64 -0.75
N GLU A 31 -26.30 -8.09 -0.84
CA GLU A 31 -25.29 -7.86 0.16
C GLU A 31 -24.73 -6.44 0.10
N LEU A 32 -24.65 -5.86 -1.11
CA LEU A 32 -24.31 -4.45 -1.29
C LEU A 32 -25.38 -3.54 -0.67
N THR A 33 -26.65 -3.85 -0.88
CA THR A 33 -27.75 -3.09 -0.29
C THR A 33 -27.70 -3.11 1.24
N LYS A 34 -27.54 -4.30 1.84
CA LYS A 34 -27.37 -4.41 3.30
C LYS A 34 -26.14 -3.68 3.82
N ALA A 35 -25.08 -3.67 3.04
CA ALA A 35 -23.88 -2.97 3.37
C ALA A 35 -24.04 -1.45 3.33
N ILE A 36 -24.79 -0.95 2.35
CA ILE A 36 -25.13 0.46 2.22
C ILE A 36 -25.96 0.93 3.43
N GLU A 37 -26.96 0.15 3.83
CA GLU A 37 -27.75 0.42 5.03
C GLU A 37 -26.89 0.42 6.31
N TYR A 38 -25.88 -0.44 6.38
CA TYR A 38 -25.00 -0.54 7.52
C TYR A 38 -23.97 0.61 7.60
N GLN A 39 -23.67 1.26 6.49
CA GLN A 39 -22.73 2.39 6.38
C GLN A 39 -23.43 3.74 6.15
N ASP A 40 -24.48 4.03 6.88
CA ASP A 40 -25.20 5.31 6.81
C ASP A 40 -25.63 5.75 5.40
N GLY A 41 -26.06 4.80 4.58
CA GLY A 41 -26.60 5.09 3.24
C GLY A 41 -25.56 5.39 2.19
N GLU A 42 -24.29 5.00 2.39
CA GLU A 42 -23.30 5.04 1.33
C GLU A 42 -23.69 4.09 0.19
N GLU A 43 -23.61 4.60 -1.03
CA GLU A 43 -23.91 3.84 -2.22
C GLU A 43 -22.63 3.39 -2.91
N TYR A 44 -22.67 2.21 -3.53
CA TYR A 44 -21.63 1.72 -4.42
C TYR A 44 -22.01 1.94 -5.87
N ILE A 45 -20.98 2.16 -6.68
CA ILE A 45 -21.05 1.94 -8.12
C ILE A 45 -20.16 0.76 -8.47
N ILE A 46 -20.53 0.04 -9.52
CA ILE A 46 -19.73 -1.06 -10.05
C ILE A 46 -19.11 -0.59 -11.36
N VAL A 47 -17.80 -0.70 -11.46
CA VAL A 47 -17.02 -0.27 -12.63
C VAL A 47 -16.09 -1.36 -13.11
N ARG A 48 -15.65 -1.29 -14.37
CA ARG A 48 -14.63 -2.18 -14.90
C ARG A 48 -13.26 -1.83 -14.30
N ALA A 49 -12.56 -2.84 -13.79
CA ALA A 49 -11.31 -2.62 -13.07
C ALA A 49 -10.21 -2.03 -13.97
N ASN A 50 -10.02 -2.55 -15.20
CA ASN A 50 -9.02 -2.04 -16.13
C ASN A 50 -9.25 -0.57 -16.51
N GLU A 51 -10.50 -0.20 -16.79
CA GLU A 51 -10.86 1.18 -17.11
C GLU A 51 -10.66 2.12 -15.92
N HIS A 52 -11.07 1.68 -14.73
CA HIS A 52 -10.99 2.51 -13.53
C HIS A 52 -9.56 2.75 -13.06
N PHE A 53 -8.72 1.73 -13.07
CA PHE A 53 -7.31 1.85 -12.69
C PHE A 53 -6.41 2.32 -13.83
N ASN A 54 -6.95 2.42 -15.05
CA ASN A 54 -6.20 2.70 -16.28
C ASN A 54 -4.99 1.77 -16.45
N VAL A 55 -5.24 0.47 -16.31
CA VAL A 55 -4.24 -0.60 -16.44
C VAL A 55 -4.84 -1.77 -17.21
N ASP A 56 -4.00 -2.56 -17.84
CA ASP A 56 -4.41 -3.81 -18.52
C ASP A 56 -3.84 -5.01 -17.77
N CYS A 57 -4.40 -5.28 -16.60
CA CYS A 57 -3.95 -6.40 -15.77
C CYS A 57 -5.10 -7.22 -15.15
N PHE A 58 -6.31 -6.74 -15.22
CA PHE A 58 -7.51 -7.45 -14.80
C PHE A 58 -8.15 -8.17 -16.00
N GLY A 59 -9.04 -9.12 -15.74
CA GLY A 59 -9.84 -9.73 -16.81
C GLY A 59 -10.83 -8.72 -17.41
N GLU A 60 -11.27 -8.95 -18.66
CA GLU A 60 -12.23 -8.06 -19.34
C GLU A 60 -13.53 -7.86 -18.56
N ASN A 61 -13.93 -8.87 -17.78
CA ASN A 61 -15.15 -8.87 -16.97
C ASN A 61 -14.86 -8.70 -15.47
N ASP A 62 -13.68 -8.22 -15.11
CA ASP A 62 -13.37 -7.89 -13.72
C ASP A 62 -13.99 -6.53 -13.37
N PHE A 63 -15.05 -6.57 -12.58
CA PHE A 63 -15.73 -5.38 -12.06
C PHE A 63 -15.41 -5.22 -10.57
N ILE A 64 -15.36 -4.00 -10.11
CA ILE A 64 -15.04 -3.65 -8.73
C ILE A 64 -16.07 -2.66 -8.16
N PRO A 65 -16.40 -2.77 -6.87
CA PRO A 65 -17.24 -1.78 -6.19
C PRO A 65 -16.40 -0.56 -5.80
N ILE A 66 -17.00 0.62 -5.94
CA ILE A 66 -16.43 1.89 -5.50
C ILE A 66 -17.46 2.61 -4.65
N PHE A 67 -17.08 3.08 -3.47
CA PHE A 67 -17.96 3.91 -2.65
C PHE A 67 -18.24 5.24 -3.36
N LYS A 68 -19.52 5.61 -3.50
CA LYS A 68 -19.91 6.90 -4.10
C LYS A 68 -19.55 8.09 -3.22
N LYS A 69 -19.75 7.93 -1.92
CA LYS A 69 -19.48 8.98 -0.96
C LYS A 69 -17.99 9.03 -0.63
N VAL A 70 -17.40 10.19 -0.87
CA VAL A 70 -16.02 10.47 -0.44
C VAL A 70 -16.05 10.88 1.02
N THR A 71 -15.30 10.16 1.86
CA THR A 71 -15.17 10.47 3.29
C THR A 71 -13.87 11.25 3.56
N PRO A 72 -13.76 11.95 4.70
CA PRO A 72 -12.51 12.58 5.11
C PRO A 72 -11.35 11.59 5.30
N TYR A 73 -11.67 10.31 5.47
CA TYR A 73 -10.69 9.24 5.66
C TYR A 73 -10.19 8.61 4.35
N ARG A 74 -10.64 9.12 3.20
CA ARG A 74 -10.09 8.71 1.91
C ARG A 74 -8.69 9.27 1.74
N ALA A 75 -7.73 8.43 1.38
CA ALA A 75 -6.36 8.88 1.11
C ALA A 75 -6.30 9.90 -0.05
N PRO A 76 -5.41 10.89 -0.02
CA PRO A 76 -5.17 11.76 -1.15
C PRO A 76 -4.56 10.97 -2.32
N LEU A 77 -4.86 11.38 -3.56
CA LEU A 77 -4.24 10.78 -4.74
C LEU A 77 -2.81 11.30 -4.93
N ASN A 78 -1.86 10.38 -4.94
CA ASN A 78 -0.56 10.66 -5.52
C ASN A 78 -0.62 10.40 -7.04
N SER A 79 -0.83 11.45 -7.83
CA SER A 79 -0.96 11.35 -9.30
C SER A 79 0.30 10.88 -10.01
N LYS A 80 1.44 10.89 -9.32
CA LYS A 80 2.74 10.45 -9.82
C LYS A 80 3.02 8.97 -9.53
N TYR A 81 2.27 8.37 -8.61
CA TYR A 81 2.45 6.96 -8.29
C TYR A 81 2.00 6.06 -9.44
N ARG A 82 2.81 5.08 -9.75
CA ARG A 82 2.52 4.05 -10.77
C ARG A 82 2.63 2.67 -10.12
N PRO A 83 1.52 2.04 -9.75
CA PRO A 83 1.54 0.72 -9.12
C PRO A 83 2.03 -0.34 -10.11
N ASN A 84 2.76 -1.33 -9.60
CA ASN A 84 3.01 -2.54 -10.38
C ASN A 84 1.67 -3.23 -10.68
N PRO A 85 1.30 -3.50 -11.95
CA PRO A 85 -0.01 -4.01 -12.32
C PRO A 85 -0.34 -5.36 -11.67
N VAL A 86 0.64 -6.26 -11.58
CA VAL A 86 0.46 -7.59 -10.98
C VAL A 86 0.18 -7.49 -9.48
N THR A 87 0.93 -6.65 -8.78
CA THR A 87 0.76 -6.43 -7.34
C THR A 87 -0.58 -5.73 -7.06
N LEU A 88 -0.93 -4.71 -7.86
CA LEU A 88 -2.23 -4.02 -7.78
C LEU A 88 -3.38 -5.01 -7.93
N ARG A 89 -3.37 -5.82 -9.00
CA ARG A 89 -4.40 -6.82 -9.24
C ARG A 89 -4.55 -7.80 -8.07
N ARG A 90 -3.43 -8.35 -7.58
CA ARG A 90 -3.44 -9.28 -6.44
C ARG A 90 -4.04 -8.62 -5.21
N MET A 91 -3.59 -7.41 -4.89
CA MET A 91 -4.04 -6.68 -3.71
C MET A 91 -5.54 -6.37 -3.77
N VAL A 92 -6.04 -5.85 -4.89
CA VAL A 92 -7.45 -5.53 -5.08
C VAL A 92 -8.30 -6.80 -4.95
N LYS A 93 -7.88 -7.92 -5.56
CA LYS A 93 -8.61 -9.19 -5.47
C LYS A 93 -8.69 -9.71 -4.03
N LEU A 94 -7.60 -9.66 -3.29
CA LEU A 94 -7.57 -10.09 -1.90
C LEU A 94 -8.42 -9.21 -1.00
N LEU A 95 -8.37 -7.88 -1.17
CA LEU A 95 -9.14 -6.94 -0.37
C LEU A 95 -10.65 -7.06 -0.59
N LEU A 96 -11.07 -7.27 -1.84
CA LEU A 96 -12.49 -7.36 -2.18
C LEU A 96 -13.10 -8.74 -1.90
N ASN A 97 -12.29 -9.75 -1.62
CA ASN A 97 -12.79 -11.09 -1.31
C ASN A 97 -13.17 -11.21 0.16
N ASN A 98 -14.46 -11.49 0.43
CA ASN A 98 -14.98 -11.66 1.79
C ASN A 98 -14.53 -12.96 2.48
N GLU A 99 -14.09 -13.96 1.73
CA GLU A 99 -13.56 -15.21 2.27
C GLU A 99 -12.15 -15.03 2.85
N VAL A 100 -11.44 -13.98 2.41
CA VAL A 100 -10.14 -13.60 2.97
C VAL A 100 -10.37 -12.84 4.28
N THR A 101 -10.20 -13.52 5.39
CA THR A 101 -10.36 -12.94 6.73
C THR A 101 -9.03 -12.46 7.32
N ALA A 102 -7.91 -13.01 6.87
CA ALA A 102 -6.58 -12.61 7.32
C ALA A 102 -6.22 -11.19 6.86
N GLY A 103 -5.35 -10.52 7.60
CA GLY A 103 -4.70 -9.30 7.14
C GLY A 103 -3.81 -9.56 5.92
N ILE A 104 -3.50 -8.54 5.15
CA ILE A 104 -2.59 -8.63 4.01
C ILE A 104 -1.34 -7.83 4.36
N CYS A 105 -0.18 -8.47 4.36
CA CYS A 105 1.10 -7.80 4.61
C CYS A 105 1.85 -7.61 3.30
N LEU A 106 2.10 -6.36 2.93
CA LEU A 106 2.97 -5.98 1.83
C LEU A 106 4.43 -6.07 2.31
N GLN A 107 5.17 -7.03 1.79
CA GLN A 107 6.56 -7.28 2.18
C GLN A 107 7.51 -6.85 1.06
N GLY A 108 8.57 -6.14 1.42
CA GLY A 108 9.59 -5.72 0.47
C GLY A 108 10.50 -4.65 1.03
N GLU A 109 11.55 -4.32 0.32
CA GLU A 109 12.52 -3.30 0.70
C GLU A 109 11.88 -1.92 0.92
N SER A 110 12.57 -1.06 1.65
CA SER A 110 12.18 0.35 1.76
C SER A 110 12.07 0.95 0.35
N GLY A 111 11.17 1.93 0.17
CA GLY A 111 10.98 2.57 -1.13
C GLY A 111 10.32 1.73 -2.22
N SER A 112 9.93 0.48 -1.96
CA SER A 112 9.23 -0.37 -2.95
C SER A 112 7.76 0.02 -3.22
N GLY A 113 7.26 1.09 -2.58
CA GLY A 113 5.91 1.61 -2.82
C GLY A 113 4.79 0.93 -2.03
N LYS A 114 5.09 0.21 -0.95
CA LYS A 114 4.10 -0.49 -0.09
C LYS A 114 3.00 0.45 0.42
N THR A 115 3.41 1.51 1.08
CA THR A 115 2.50 2.52 1.65
C THR A 115 1.70 3.21 0.55
N GLU A 116 2.37 3.61 -0.54
CA GLU A 116 1.73 4.24 -1.69
C GLU A 116 0.68 3.35 -2.34
N LEU A 117 0.90 2.02 -2.42
CA LEU A 117 -0.08 1.09 -2.96
C LEU A 117 -1.36 1.06 -2.13
N ALA A 118 -1.24 1.01 -0.80
CA ALA A 118 -2.40 1.02 0.09
C ALA A 118 -3.20 2.32 -0.02
N LEU A 119 -2.50 3.48 -0.04
CA LEU A 119 -3.12 4.79 -0.21
C LEU A 119 -3.78 4.94 -1.58
N TYR A 120 -3.12 4.48 -2.63
CA TYR A 120 -3.65 4.48 -4.00
C TYR A 120 -4.95 3.69 -4.10
N ILE A 121 -4.99 2.48 -3.53
CA ILE A 121 -6.20 1.63 -3.54
C ILE A 121 -7.32 2.29 -2.74
N SER A 122 -7.04 2.83 -1.54
CA SER A 122 -8.02 3.59 -0.76
C SER A 122 -8.62 4.73 -1.57
N HIS A 123 -7.76 5.50 -2.27
CA HIS A 123 -8.21 6.59 -3.12
C HIS A 123 -9.09 6.11 -4.26
N MET A 124 -8.61 5.13 -5.03
CA MET A 124 -9.29 4.66 -6.23
C MET A 124 -10.64 4.01 -5.92
N LEU A 125 -10.74 3.30 -4.81
CA LEU A 125 -12.01 2.66 -4.40
C LEU A 125 -12.89 3.57 -3.54
N ASN A 126 -12.48 4.80 -3.23
CA ASN A 126 -13.09 5.66 -2.22
C ASN A 126 -13.26 4.97 -0.86
N TRP A 127 -12.42 3.98 -0.57
CA TRP A 127 -12.48 3.19 0.65
C TRP A 127 -11.78 3.94 1.79
N PRO A 128 -12.49 4.24 2.90
CA PRO A 128 -11.87 4.91 4.03
C PRO A 128 -10.66 4.13 4.56
N ILE A 129 -9.60 4.83 4.93
CA ILE A 129 -8.39 4.24 5.49
C ILE A 129 -8.01 4.91 6.81
N THR A 130 -7.68 4.10 7.79
CA THR A 130 -7.11 4.56 9.06
C THR A 130 -5.66 4.08 9.14
N ILE A 131 -4.75 5.02 9.28
CA ILE A 131 -3.30 4.76 9.21
C ILE A 131 -2.71 4.82 10.61
N LYS A 132 -1.94 3.79 10.97
CA LYS A 132 -1.12 3.77 12.18
C LYS A 132 0.31 3.39 11.85
N GLN A 133 1.22 4.31 12.11
CA GLN A 133 2.65 4.01 12.10
C GLN A 133 2.98 3.14 13.32
N ILE A 134 3.57 1.99 13.09
CA ILE A 134 3.95 1.05 14.13
C ILE A 134 5.40 1.28 14.54
N ASN A 135 5.65 1.28 15.83
CA ASN A 135 6.97 1.30 16.41
C ASN A 135 6.97 0.45 17.70
N ASN A 136 8.14 0.26 18.30
CA ASN A 136 8.31 -0.56 19.51
C ASN A 136 7.77 0.09 20.79
N GLU A 137 7.46 1.39 20.76
CA GLU A 137 6.91 2.15 21.89
C GLU A 137 5.38 2.19 21.88
N LEU A 138 4.76 1.66 20.83
CA LEU A 138 3.31 1.67 20.67
C LEU A 138 2.62 0.95 21.82
N SER A 139 1.81 1.69 22.56
CA SER A 139 1.09 1.17 23.72
C SER A 139 -0.26 0.52 23.34
N ILE A 140 -0.82 -0.23 24.28
CA ILE A 140 -2.18 -0.79 24.14
C ILE A 140 -3.21 0.35 24.03
N ASP A 141 -3.02 1.43 24.77
CA ASP A 141 -3.92 2.59 24.73
C ASP A 141 -3.93 3.26 23.35
N ASP A 142 -2.79 3.26 22.66
CA ASP A 142 -2.71 3.75 21.27
C ASP A 142 -3.50 2.88 20.29
N LEU A 143 -3.63 1.58 20.57
CA LEU A 143 -4.40 0.66 19.74
C LEU A 143 -5.90 0.69 20.07
N GLU A 144 -6.26 0.68 21.34
CA GLU A 144 -7.63 0.48 21.80
C GLU A 144 -8.35 1.80 22.14
N GLY A 145 -7.62 2.74 22.72
CA GLY A 145 -8.16 3.98 23.24
C GLY A 145 -7.88 4.15 24.73
N MET A 146 -8.16 5.32 25.25
CA MET A 146 -7.81 5.71 26.62
C MET A 146 -8.96 6.40 27.33
N ARG A 147 -8.82 6.46 28.66
CA ARG A 147 -9.71 7.29 29.50
C ARG A 147 -9.24 8.73 29.48
N THR A 148 -10.15 9.63 29.18
CA THR A 148 -9.92 11.06 29.23
C THR A 148 -10.83 11.71 30.27
N LEU A 149 -10.39 12.81 30.86
CA LEU A 149 -11.20 13.64 31.74
C LEU A 149 -11.79 14.79 30.92
N GLU A 150 -13.09 14.82 30.77
CA GLU A 150 -13.81 15.85 30.04
C GLU A 150 -14.90 16.46 30.94
N ASN A 151 -14.83 17.76 31.20
CA ASN A 151 -15.77 18.48 32.08
C ASN A 151 -15.97 17.83 33.47
N GLY A 152 -14.91 17.29 34.07
CA GLY A 152 -14.95 16.65 35.37
C GLY A 152 -15.45 15.20 35.36
N ASN A 153 -15.85 14.65 34.22
CA ASN A 153 -16.29 13.29 34.05
C ASN A 153 -15.24 12.44 33.30
N THR A 154 -15.03 11.22 33.75
CA THR A 154 -14.18 10.28 33.01
C THR A 154 -14.96 9.69 31.84
N ARG A 155 -14.38 9.81 30.65
CA ARG A 155 -14.92 9.22 29.41
C ARG A 155 -13.87 8.33 28.76
N TYR A 156 -14.28 7.17 28.24
CA TYR A 156 -13.41 6.36 27.40
C TYR A 156 -13.51 6.81 25.94
N VAL A 157 -12.38 7.14 25.34
CA VAL A 157 -12.28 7.54 23.92
C VAL A 157 -11.57 6.43 23.16
N TYR A 158 -12.27 5.84 22.20
CA TYR A 158 -11.70 4.84 21.31
C TYR A 158 -10.62 5.43 20.43
N SER A 159 -9.59 4.66 20.15
CA SER A 159 -8.60 5.00 19.13
C SER A 159 -9.23 5.07 17.74
N ASP A 160 -8.54 5.73 16.82
CA ASP A 160 -8.97 5.77 15.42
C ASP A 160 -9.00 4.36 14.79
N LEU A 161 -8.13 3.44 15.26
CA LEU A 161 -8.12 2.06 14.80
C LEU A 161 -9.41 1.33 15.16
N VAL A 162 -9.86 1.43 16.42
CA VAL A 162 -11.11 0.81 16.89
C VAL A 162 -12.30 1.43 16.18
N GLN A 163 -12.30 2.74 16.00
CA GLN A 163 -13.37 3.43 15.24
C GLN A 163 -13.40 2.95 13.80
N GLY A 164 -12.25 2.94 13.10
CA GLY A 164 -12.15 2.44 11.74
C GLY A 164 -12.54 0.97 11.60
N TYR A 165 -12.20 0.14 12.62
CA TYR A 165 -12.60 -1.26 12.68
C TYR A 165 -14.12 -1.45 12.71
N ARG A 166 -14.78 -0.64 13.51
CA ARG A 166 -16.26 -0.61 13.62
C ARG A 166 -16.90 -0.04 12.35
N ASP A 167 -16.28 0.97 11.74
CA ASP A 167 -16.89 1.78 10.67
C ASP A 167 -16.53 1.28 9.25
N GLY A 168 -15.71 0.23 9.12
CA GLY A 168 -15.45 -0.45 7.84
C GLY A 168 -14.29 0.11 7.04
N HIS A 169 -13.31 0.69 7.72
CA HIS A 169 -12.12 1.22 7.08
C HIS A 169 -11.10 0.13 6.70
N ILE A 170 -10.24 0.43 5.78
CA ILE A 170 -8.93 -0.23 5.67
C ILE A 170 -8.12 0.21 6.88
N ILE A 171 -7.75 -0.73 7.74
CA ILE A 171 -6.84 -0.50 8.86
C ILE A 171 -5.43 -0.74 8.34
N PHE A 172 -4.68 0.34 8.17
CA PHE A 172 -3.33 0.30 7.63
C PHE A 172 -2.30 0.44 8.74
N LEU A 173 -1.52 -0.63 8.95
CA LEU A 173 -0.49 -0.74 9.96
C LEU A 173 0.88 -0.68 9.27
N ASP A 174 1.52 0.47 9.29
CA ASP A 174 2.81 0.66 8.62
C ASP A 174 3.96 0.16 9.50
N GLU A 175 4.90 -0.59 8.91
CA GLU A 175 6.06 -1.18 9.57
C GLU A 175 5.72 -2.14 10.72
N ILE A 176 4.81 -3.09 10.47
CA ILE A 176 4.32 -4.04 11.51
C ILE A 176 5.41 -4.93 12.10
N ASP A 177 6.53 -5.09 11.42
CA ASP A 177 7.72 -5.80 11.89
C ASP A 177 8.42 -5.12 13.08
N LYS A 178 8.03 -3.88 13.42
CA LYS A 178 8.51 -3.13 14.58
C LYS A 178 7.61 -3.23 15.81
N ILE A 179 6.44 -3.88 15.72
CA ILE A 179 5.49 -3.95 16.84
C ILE A 179 6.06 -4.78 18.01
N ASN A 180 5.80 -4.31 19.22
CA ASN A 180 6.11 -5.10 20.41
C ASN A 180 5.21 -6.35 20.45
N PRO A 181 5.73 -7.57 20.77
CA PRO A 181 4.95 -8.81 20.82
C PRO A 181 3.72 -8.75 21.73
N ASP A 182 3.82 -8.10 22.89
CA ASP A 182 2.68 -7.97 23.82
C ASP A 182 1.56 -7.12 23.23
N THR A 183 1.93 -6.05 22.51
CA THR A 183 0.99 -5.19 21.78
C THR A 183 0.42 -5.91 20.56
N ALA A 184 1.23 -6.69 19.86
CA ALA A 184 0.81 -7.51 18.71
C ALA A 184 -0.27 -8.53 19.10
N ALA A 185 -0.17 -9.11 20.29
CA ALA A 185 -1.15 -10.07 20.79
C ALA A 185 -2.58 -9.50 20.86
N LYS A 186 -2.73 -8.19 21.08
CA LYS A 186 -4.02 -7.49 21.07
C LYS A 186 -4.69 -7.44 19.70
N LEU A 187 -3.89 -7.53 18.64
CA LEU A 187 -4.38 -7.53 17.26
C LEU A 187 -4.79 -8.94 16.77
N HIS A 188 -4.55 -10.01 17.52
CA HIS A 188 -4.85 -11.37 17.08
C HIS A 188 -6.32 -11.57 16.70
N MET A 189 -7.24 -11.13 17.55
CA MET A 189 -8.67 -11.26 17.30
C MET A 189 -9.16 -10.31 16.19
N PRO A 190 -8.80 -9.01 16.21
CA PRO A 190 -9.17 -8.09 15.15
C PRO A 190 -8.69 -8.50 13.75
N LEU A 191 -7.45 -9.00 13.63
CA LEU A 191 -6.89 -9.45 12.34
C LEU A 191 -7.70 -10.58 11.71
N GLU A 192 -8.35 -11.42 12.53
CA GLU A 192 -9.27 -12.47 12.08
C GLU A 192 -10.72 -11.97 11.95
N ARG A 193 -10.95 -10.65 12.07
CA ARG A 193 -12.27 -10.00 12.05
C ARG A 193 -13.22 -10.52 13.14
N LYS A 194 -12.66 -11.02 14.24
CA LYS A 194 -13.38 -11.40 15.44
C LYS A 194 -13.58 -10.19 16.35
N PRO A 195 -14.54 -10.23 17.31
CA PRO A 195 -14.78 -9.11 18.21
C PRO A 195 -13.51 -8.61 18.90
N TRP A 196 -13.27 -7.31 18.85
CA TRP A 196 -12.16 -6.67 19.55
C TRP A 196 -12.59 -6.32 20.96
N ALA A 197 -12.00 -6.98 21.95
CA ALA A 197 -12.20 -6.65 23.34
C ALA A 197 -11.33 -5.45 23.71
N THR A 198 -11.95 -4.30 24.00
CA THR A 198 -11.26 -3.08 24.39
C THR A 198 -11.11 -2.97 25.91
N GLY A 199 -10.15 -2.16 26.37
CA GLY A 199 -9.92 -1.87 27.79
C GLY A 199 -11.00 -1.01 28.47
N LYS A 200 -12.15 -0.74 27.84
CA LYS A 200 -13.26 -0.03 28.43
C LYS A 200 -13.89 -0.83 29.57
N GLU A 201 -14.32 -0.14 30.61
CA GLU A 201 -15.03 -0.75 31.74
C GLU A 201 -16.24 -1.55 31.25
N GLY A 202 -16.36 -2.79 31.77
CA GLY A 202 -17.41 -3.71 31.34
C GLY A 202 -17.03 -4.59 30.14
N GLY A 203 -15.82 -4.44 29.57
CA GLY A 203 -15.33 -5.32 28.51
C GLY A 203 -16.13 -5.21 27.23
N GLU A 204 -16.34 -3.98 26.75
CA GLU A 204 -17.08 -3.76 25.50
C GLU A 204 -16.40 -4.46 24.31
N LEU A 205 -17.19 -5.23 23.58
CA LEU A 205 -16.77 -5.92 22.37
C LEU A 205 -17.15 -5.09 21.16
N ILE A 206 -16.14 -4.72 20.37
CA ILE A 206 -16.34 -4.01 19.10
C ILE A 206 -16.30 -5.03 17.98
N TYR A 207 -17.37 -5.10 17.21
CA TYR A 207 -17.50 -6.01 16.08
C TYR A 207 -16.94 -5.38 14.80
N ALA A 208 -16.25 -6.20 14.01
CA ALA A 208 -15.77 -5.76 12.69
C ALA A 208 -16.94 -5.40 11.79
N ASN A 209 -16.82 -4.27 11.12
CA ASN A 209 -17.67 -4.04 9.95
C ASN A 209 -17.31 -5.05 8.85
N ARG A 210 -18.28 -5.42 8.02
CA ARG A 210 -18.04 -6.35 6.90
C ARG A 210 -17.00 -5.87 5.89
N TYR A 211 -16.77 -4.55 5.83
CA TYR A 211 -15.78 -3.92 4.95
C TYR A 211 -14.42 -3.70 5.60
N THR A 212 -14.30 -3.94 6.89
CA THR A 212 -13.01 -3.80 7.56
C THR A 212 -12.00 -4.74 6.95
N ARG A 213 -10.84 -4.20 6.58
CA ARG A 213 -9.68 -4.93 6.07
C ARG A 213 -8.43 -4.45 6.77
N PHE A 214 -7.48 -5.36 6.97
CA PHE A 214 -6.17 -5.02 7.50
C PHE A 214 -5.13 -5.09 6.39
N ILE A 215 -4.33 -4.04 6.27
CA ILE A 215 -3.13 -4.02 5.45
C ILE A 215 -1.96 -3.71 6.38
N GLY A 216 -0.94 -4.54 6.38
CA GLY A 216 0.32 -4.28 7.04
C GLY A 216 1.43 -4.05 6.02
N THR A 217 2.50 -3.37 6.42
CA THR A 217 3.75 -3.34 5.67
C THR A 217 4.88 -3.89 6.52
N ALA A 218 5.83 -4.58 5.89
CA ALA A 218 7.05 -5.04 6.52
C ALA A 218 8.24 -4.87 5.57
N ASN A 219 9.37 -4.50 6.13
CA ASN A 219 10.65 -4.43 5.39
C ASN A 219 11.40 -5.76 5.46
N THR A 220 11.07 -6.60 6.43
CA THR A 220 11.70 -7.88 6.70
C THR A 220 10.73 -9.04 6.55
N ASN A 221 11.24 -10.28 6.69
CA ASN A 221 10.41 -11.48 6.83
C ASN A 221 9.81 -11.65 8.23
N MET A 222 9.93 -10.65 9.11
CA MET A 222 9.47 -10.66 10.51
C MET A 222 10.15 -11.73 11.39
N SER A 223 11.22 -12.39 10.93
CA SER A 223 11.97 -13.37 11.73
C SER A 223 12.91 -12.73 12.75
N GLY A 224 13.23 -11.45 12.59
CA GLY A 224 14.20 -10.72 13.38
C GLY A 224 15.66 -11.03 13.04
N GLU A 225 15.91 -11.83 11.99
CA GLU A 225 17.27 -12.27 11.60
C GLU A 225 17.97 -11.29 10.66
N ASP A 226 17.24 -10.34 10.08
CA ASP A 226 17.83 -9.39 9.13
C ASP A 226 18.52 -8.24 9.87
N MET A 227 19.84 -8.31 9.96
CA MET A 227 20.67 -7.32 10.66
C MET A 227 20.60 -5.90 10.09
N ARG A 228 20.12 -5.72 8.86
CA ARG A 228 19.93 -4.39 8.23
C ARG A 228 18.82 -3.59 8.87
N PHE A 229 17.92 -4.24 9.58
CA PHE A 229 16.76 -3.63 10.24
C PHE A 229 16.82 -3.87 11.75
N ALA A 230 17.75 -3.21 12.41
CA ALA A 230 18.01 -3.37 13.85
C ALA A 230 16.79 -3.09 14.75
N SER A 231 15.77 -2.39 14.24
CA SER A 231 14.51 -2.13 14.95
C SER A 231 13.44 -3.20 14.73
N SER A 232 13.66 -4.14 13.79
CA SER A 232 12.74 -5.25 13.59
C SER A 232 12.84 -6.25 14.74
N GLN A 233 11.68 -6.66 15.25
CA GLN A 233 11.59 -7.66 16.30
C GLN A 233 11.19 -9.00 15.70
N SER A 234 11.71 -10.09 16.30
CA SER A 234 11.20 -11.43 16.01
C SER A 234 9.76 -11.52 16.47
N GLN A 235 8.84 -11.64 15.53
CA GLN A 235 7.43 -11.73 15.81
C GLN A 235 7.02 -13.17 16.12
N ASP A 236 6.05 -13.34 17.01
CA ASP A 236 5.44 -14.65 17.26
C ASP A 236 4.88 -15.22 15.96
N SER A 237 5.15 -16.50 15.72
CA SER A 237 4.63 -17.24 14.57
C SER A 237 3.10 -17.18 14.46
N ALA A 238 2.40 -17.05 15.58
CA ALA A 238 0.96 -16.90 15.62
C ALA A 238 0.50 -15.55 15.06
N PHE A 239 1.26 -14.46 15.28
CA PHE A 239 0.97 -13.15 14.68
C PHE A 239 1.19 -13.16 13.17
N ILE A 240 2.35 -13.68 12.73
CA ILE A 240 2.71 -13.77 11.30
C ILE A 240 1.67 -14.57 10.51
N LYS A 241 1.21 -15.71 11.04
CA LYS A 241 0.20 -16.57 10.40
C LYS A 241 -1.16 -15.91 10.18
N ARG A 242 -1.42 -14.75 10.79
CA ARG A 242 -2.63 -13.98 10.59
C ARG A 242 -2.58 -13.04 9.39
N PHE A 243 -1.45 -13.04 8.69
CA PHE A 243 -1.28 -12.28 7.46
C PHE A 243 -1.06 -13.17 6.25
N LEU A 244 -1.65 -12.77 5.15
CA LEU A 244 -1.23 -13.20 3.82
C LEU A 244 -0.08 -12.32 3.39
N ILE A 245 1.09 -12.91 3.17
CA ILE A 245 2.27 -12.14 2.76
C ILE A 245 2.22 -11.95 1.25
N LEU A 246 2.15 -10.70 0.83
CA LEU A 246 2.21 -10.29 -0.57
C LEU A 246 3.55 -9.62 -0.84
N PRO A 247 4.51 -10.32 -1.47
CA PRO A 247 5.79 -9.73 -1.78
C PRO A 247 5.65 -8.63 -2.83
N MET A 248 6.28 -7.50 -2.58
CA MET A 248 6.39 -6.42 -3.56
C MET A 248 7.35 -6.84 -4.68
N ILE A 249 6.94 -6.59 -5.90
CA ILE A 249 7.79 -6.83 -7.07
C ILE A 249 8.76 -5.66 -7.19
N ARG A 250 10.05 -5.95 -7.27
CA ARG A 250 11.06 -4.91 -7.53
C ARG A 250 10.76 -4.24 -8.86
N PRO A 251 10.85 -2.91 -8.93
CA PRO A 251 10.65 -2.20 -10.19
C PRO A 251 11.75 -2.61 -11.20
N ASP A 252 11.33 -2.91 -12.41
CA ASP A 252 12.22 -3.05 -13.56
C ASP A 252 12.60 -1.69 -14.14
N GLU A 253 13.46 -1.65 -15.16
CA GLU A 253 13.91 -0.42 -15.81
C GLU A 253 12.72 0.40 -16.35
N GLN A 254 11.72 -0.26 -16.92
CA GLN A 254 10.54 0.42 -17.45
C GLN A 254 9.68 1.04 -16.34
N ALA A 255 9.51 0.37 -15.22
CA ALA A 255 8.79 0.90 -14.06
C ALA A 255 9.51 2.11 -13.45
N MET A 256 10.85 2.06 -13.38
CA MET A 256 11.67 3.19 -12.94
C MET A 256 11.55 4.39 -13.89
N TYR A 257 11.60 4.14 -15.20
CA TYR A 257 11.36 5.17 -16.20
C TYR A 257 9.97 5.81 -16.07
N CYS A 258 8.91 5.00 -15.96
CA CYS A 258 7.56 5.51 -15.81
C CYS A 258 7.37 6.34 -14.53
N ALA A 259 8.04 5.95 -13.44
CA ALA A 259 8.04 6.74 -12.21
C ALA A 259 8.77 8.08 -12.40
N ALA A 260 9.94 8.06 -13.03
CA ALA A 260 10.69 9.28 -13.35
C ALA A 260 9.89 10.22 -14.27
N GLU A 261 9.29 9.70 -15.34
CA GLU A 261 8.47 10.47 -16.29
C GLU A 261 7.25 11.11 -15.60
N ALA A 262 6.60 10.39 -14.70
CA ALA A 262 5.47 10.94 -13.93
C ALA A 262 5.88 12.11 -13.01
N HIS A 263 7.13 12.13 -12.54
CA HIS A 263 7.66 13.20 -11.70
C HIS A 263 8.26 14.36 -12.48
N PHE A 264 8.84 14.08 -13.63
CA PHE A 264 9.57 15.06 -14.46
C PHE A 264 9.13 15.03 -15.92
N PRO A 265 7.84 15.33 -16.20
CA PRO A 265 7.30 15.27 -17.58
C PRO A 265 7.91 16.31 -18.53
N ASP A 266 8.63 17.28 -18.00
CA ASP A 266 9.33 18.34 -18.72
C ASP A 266 10.73 17.94 -19.19
N LEU A 267 11.28 16.83 -18.71
CA LEU A 267 12.58 16.33 -19.13
C LEU A 267 12.48 15.42 -20.37
N LYS A 268 13.53 15.39 -21.18
CA LYS A 268 13.57 14.52 -22.35
C LYS A 268 13.49 13.04 -21.96
N PRO A 269 12.72 12.22 -22.69
CA PRO A 269 12.64 10.79 -22.43
C PRO A 269 14.00 10.07 -22.44
N SER A 270 14.94 10.50 -23.30
CA SER A 270 16.30 9.94 -23.32
C SER A 270 17.05 10.14 -22.02
N CYS A 271 16.96 11.34 -21.45
CA CYS A 271 17.55 11.68 -20.15
C CYS A 271 16.95 10.81 -19.03
N LEU A 272 15.62 10.72 -18.94
CA LEU A 272 14.95 9.92 -17.93
C LEU A 272 15.27 8.42 -18.05
N ARG A 273 15.42 7.89 -19.28
CA ARG A 273 15.84 6.50 -19.50
C ARG A 273 17.27 6.24 -19.02
N MET A 274 18.16 7.20 -19.18
CA MET A 274 19.52 7.11 -18.65
C MET A 274 19.51 6.93 -17.13
N PHE A 275 18.80 7.78 -16.39
CA PHE A 275 18.68 7.67 -14.93
C PHE A 275 18.06 6.34 -14.51
N ALA A 276 16.99 5.93 -15.17
CA ALA A 276 16.30 4.65 -14.87
C ALA A 276 17.21 3.45 -15.11
N LYS A 277 18.00 3.48 -16.20
CA LYS A 277 18.94 2.40 -16.52
C LYS A 277 20.05 2.28 -15.47
N VAL A 278 20.63 3.39 -15.03
CA VAL A 278 21.67 3.34 -13.97
C VAL A 278 21.08 2.76 -12.69
N ALA A 279 19.91 3.21 -12.25
CA ALA A 279 19.24 2.70 -11.06
C ALA A 279 18.95 1.18 -11.18
N PHE A 280 18.49 0.74 -12.35
CA PHE A 280 18.22 -0.68 -12.60
C PHE A 280 19.52 -1.52 -12.59
N GLU A 281 20.58 -1.06 -13.23
CA GLU A 281 21.86 -1.79 -13.26
C GLU A 281 22.53 -1.83 -11.87
N LEU A 282 22.42 -0.77 -11.06
CA LEU A 282 22.86 -0.81 -9.66
C LEU A 282 22.16 -1.95 -8.90
N ASN A 283 20.84 -2.05 -9.05
CA ASN A 283 20.04 -3.09 -8.39
C ASN A 283 20.39 -4.52 -8.86
N ASN A 284 20.97 -4.67 -10.05
CA ASN A 284 21.42 -5.95 -10.60
C ASN A 284 22.79 -6.41 -10.05
N LEU A 285 23.55 -5.52 -9.42
CA LEU A 285 24.86 -5.88 -8.84
C LEU A 285 24.75 -6.81 -7.62
N LYS A 286 23.53 -7.01 -7.10
CA LYS A 286 23.24 -7.86 -5.93
C LYS A 286 24.06 -7.49 -4.69
N ASP A 287 24.37 -6.22 -4.56
CA ASP A 287 24.99 -5.60 -3.40
C ASP A 287 23.94 -4.76 -2.70
N ASP A 288 23.61 -5.13 -1.47
CA ASP A 288 22.51 -4.51 -0.72
C ASP A 288 22.71 -3.02 -0.47
N GLU A 289 23.97 -2.56 -0.43
CA GLU A 289 24.30 -1.13 -0.31
C GLU A 289 24.03 -0.34 -1.60
N LEU A 290 24.02 -1.03 -2.75
CA LEU A 290 23.86 -0.41 -4.07
C LEU A 290 22.41 -0.38 -4.55
N VAL A 291 21.45 -0.77 -3.73
CA VAL A 291 20.03 -0.74 -4.10
C VAL A 291 19.55 0.70 -4.15
N MET A 292 19.26 1.19 -5.35
CA MET A 292 18.62 2.46 -5.58
C MET A 292 17.11 2.27 -5.74
N ASP A 293 16.34 2.74 -4.78
CA ASP A 293 14.89 2.72 -4.85
C ASP A 293 14.34 3.89 -5.71
N ILE A 294 13.02 3.87 -5.97
CA ILE A 294 12.35 4.93 -6.75
C ILE A 294 12.49 6.30 -6.06
N ARG A 295 12.50 6.37 -4.74
CA ARG A 295 12.64 7.60 -3.97
C ARG A 295 14.03 8.23 -4.19
N GLU A 296 15.06 7.39 -4.18
CA GLU A 296 16.44 7.82 -4.42
C GLU A 296 16.66 8.22 -5.87
N LEU A 297 16.09 7.47 -6.82
CA LEU A 297 16.07 7.86 -8.23
C LEU A 297 15.44 9.25 -8.44
N ILE A 298 14.26 9.49 -7.87
CA ILE A 298 13.60 10.79 -7.94
C ILE A 298 14.43 11.89 -7.26
N SER A 299 15.04 11.57 -6.11
CA SER A 299 15.94 12.50 -5.41
C SER A 299 17.15 12.86 -6.28
N TRP A 300 17.77 11.88 -6.94
CA TRP A 300 18.88 12.12 -7.84
C TRP A 300 18.52 13.05 -9.01
N ILE A 301 17.44 12.73 -9.73
CA ILE A 301 16.95 13.57 -10.84
C ILE A 301 16.61 14.98 -10.34
N SER A 302 15.90 15.08 -9.20
CA SER A 302 15.53 16.36 -8.60
C SER A 302 16.75 17.19 -8.23
N THR A 303 17.75 16.60 -7.58
CA THR A 303 19.00 17.26 -7.18
C THR A 303 19.76 17.74 -8.39
N SER A 304 19.94 16.89 -9.40
CA SER A 304 20.62 17.26 -10.64
C SER A 304 19.91 18.39 -11.40
N LYS A 305 18.56 18.40 -11.35
CA LYS A 305 17.76 19.45 -11.98
C LYS A 305 17.87 20.80 -11.24
N VAL A 306 17.88 20.76 -9.90
CA VAL A 306 17.93 22.00 -9.09
C VAL A 306 19.30 22.63 -9.12
N LEU A 307 20.36 21.83 -9.06
CA LEU A 307 21.74 22.34 -9.06
C LEU A 307 22.17 22.77 -10.45
N ASP A 308 21.68 22.12 -11.49
CA ASP A 308 22.11 22.24 -12.91
C ASP A 308 23.64 22.13 -13.06
N GLU A 309 24.24 21.29 -12.21
CA GLU A 309 25.63 20.89 -12.25
C GLU A 309 25.78 19.54 -12.95
N GLU A 310 27.00 18.98 -12.97
CA GLU A 310 27.24 17.64 -13.51
C GLU A 310 26.35 16.59 -12.84
N ILE A 311 25.84 15.64 -13.64
CA ILE A 311 24.98 14.57 -13.14
C ILE A 311 25.66 13.75 -12.04
N SER A 312 26.97 13.58 -12.11
CA SER A 312 27.81 12.95 -11.08
C SER A 312 27.70 13.64 -9.72
N VAL A 313 27.61 14.99 -9.69
CA VAL A 313 27.42 15.74 -8.44
C VAL A 313 26.07 15.44 -7.82
N GLY A 314 24.99 15.46 -8.62
CA GLY A 314 23.67 15.09 -8.18
C GLY A 314 23.60 13.64 -7.67
N PHE A 315 24.25 12.71 -8.35
CA PHE A 315 24.36 11.31 -7.96
C PHE A 315 25.05 11.14 -6.60
N LYS A 316 26.17 11.86 -6.43
CA LYS A 316 26.90 11.84 -5.17
C LYS A 316 26.05 12.33 -4.00
N ILE A 317 25.40 13.47 -4.15
CA ILE A 317 24.58 14.08 -3.09
C ILE A 317 23.37 13.21 -2.75
N ALA A 318 22.66 12.70 -3.76
CA ALA A 318 21.43 11.97 -3.56
C ALA A 318 21.65 10.53 -3.10
N PHE A 319 22.72 9.88 -3.55
CA PHE A 319 22.92 8.44 -3.39
C PHE A 319 24.27 8.10 -2.78
N THR A 320 25.40 8.32 -3.49
CA THR A 320 26.68 7.69 -3.10
C THR A 320 27.28 8.21 -1.79
N SER A 321 26.92 9.43 -1.34
CA SER A 321 27.38 9.97 -0.04
C SER A 321 26.92 9.18 1.19
N LYS A 322 25.94 8.28 1.02
CA LYS A 322 25.39 7.45 2.09
C LYS A 322 26.03 6.06 2.16
N LEU A 323 26.85 5.71 1.17
CA LEU A 323 27.40 4.38 0.96
C LEU A 323 28.76 4.23 1.64
N SER A 324 29.19 3.00 1.84
CA SER A 324 30.58 2.70 2.16
C SER A 324 31.52 3.14 1.03
N SER A 325 32.81 3.34 1.32
CA SER A 325 33.81 3.76 0.30
C SER A 325 33.87 2.78 -0.86
N GLU A 326 33.72 1.49 -0.61
CA GLU A 326 33.77 0.44 -1.64
C GLU A 326 32.52 0.50 -2.53
N ALA A 327 31.33 0.57 -1.93
CA ALA A 327 30.07 0.68 -2.66
C ALA A 327 29.99 1.99 -3.46
N CYS A 328 30.44 3.12 -2.88
CA CYS A 328 30.55 4.40 -3.58
C CYS A 328 31.39 4.28 -4.86
N SER A 329 32.59 3.71 -4.78
CA SER A 329 33.49 3.52 -5.94
C SER A 329 32.83 2.64 -7.01
N LYS A 330 32.16 1.55 -6.62
CA LYS A 330 31.45 0.66 -7.56
C LYS A 330 30.32 1.41 -8.28
N ALA A 331 29.55 2.21 -7.56
CA ALA A 331 28.44 2.97 -8.12
C ALA A 331 28.92 4.05 -9.11
N GLU A 332 29.96 4.79 -8.75
CA GLU A 332 30.55 5.83 -9.60
C GLU A 332 31.14 5.23 -10.90
N ILE A 333 31.90 4.13 -10.78
CA ILE A 333 32.43 3.39 -11.94
C ILE A 333 31.29 2.91 -12.86
N LEU A 334 30.21 2.38 -12.32
CA LEU A 334 29.07 1.93 -13.12
C LEU A 334 28.43 3.11 -13.89
N LEU A 335 28.26 4.25 -13.25
CA LEU A 335 27.71 5.46 -13.90
C LEU A 335 28.61 5.90 -15.06
N GLU A 336 29.92 5.98 -14.85
CA GLU A 336 30.92 6.35 -15.87
C GLU A 336 30.97 5.32 -17.01
N GLN A 337 30.85 4.03 -16.72
CA GLN A 337 30.83 2.99 -17.76
C GLN A 337 29.59 3.03 -18.64
N LEU A 338 28.44 3.34 -18.07
CA LEU A 338 27.19 3.37 -18.82
C LEU A 338 27.04 4.65 -19.62
N PHE A 339 27.50 5.79 -19.12
CA PHE A 339 27.28 7.11 -19.68
C PHE A 339 28.51 8.02 -19.56
N PRO A 340 29.63 7.66 -20.21
CA PRO A 340 30.90 8.36 -20.05
C PRO A 340 30.90 9.82 -20.52
N GLU A 341 30.04 10.16 -21.50
CA GLU A 341 29.93 11.52 -22.02
C GLU A 341 28.91 12.37 -21.25
N GLU A 342 27.88 11.75 -20.70
CA GLU A 342 26.79 12.42 -20.01
C GLU A 342 27.10 12.71 -18.55
N VAL A 343 27.98 11.93 -17.92
CA VAL A 343 28.31 12.04 -16.49
C VAL A 343 28.83 13.43 -16.10
N SER A 344 29.53 14.10 -16.99
CA SER A 344 30.10 15.44 -16.82
C SER A 344 29.21 16.56 -17.37
N ARG A 345 27.98 16.26 -17.79
CA ARG A 345 27.01 17.25 -18.28
C ARG A 345 25.97 17.56 -17.24
N SER A 346 25.40 18.75 -17.30
CA SER A 346 24.20 19.07 -16.52
C SER A 346 22.93 18.55 -17.24
N ILE A 347 21.82 18.47 -16.50
CA ILE A 347 20.53 18.04 -17.04
C ILE A 347 20.05 18.95 -18.18
N SER A 348 20.36 20.24 -18.13
CA SER A 348 20.01 21.20 -19.18
C SER A 348 20.75 20.97 -20.50
N GLN A 349 21.88 20.26 -20.47
CA GLN A 349 22.69 19.91 -21.63
C GLN A 349 22.35 18.55 -22.26
N LEU A 350 21.51 17.74 -21.59
CA LEU A 350 21.00 16.45 -22.06
C LEU A 350 19.66 16.59 -22.76
#